data_8ec7ea140ebf46516d0f24ebbe740958
#
_entry.id   8ec7ea140ebf46516d0f24ebbe740958
#
_cell.length_a   1.000
_cell.length_b   1.000
_cell.length_c   1.000
_cell.angle_alpha   90.00
_cell.angle_beta   90.00
_cell.angle_gamma   90.00
#
_symmetry.space_group_name_H-M   'P 1'
#
loop_
_entity.id
_entity.type
_entity.pdbx_description
1 polymer ?
#
loop_
_entity_poly.entity_id
_entity_poly.type
_entity_poly.pdbx_seq_one_letter_code
_entity_poly.pdbx_strand_id
1 'polypeptide(L)'
;LRPRFPAGLLNIEELEYFVNICEIYGEGRVHLTTRQDIQIHGLSIQNLIIVLELLLEKGYSSRSAGGHATRAIMTPPMSGFEEEIFDVTPYGDAITSFILENPDYMGLPRKYKIALSNNEENSLTAKISDLGLLAVEVNGIKGFKVYGAGGLGANPKESIVLKQFLPKEDFLYAVEALKNLFIEHGDRENKARARIRFILQKFGRDEFIRLFEEHLNEVYRTKSLKVFLEDKKEFLEEDIEVESIPNLFNGRIKGRYAYYLHPTNGDLSIKEAKILIEGLKKIPYNLELRISNTQGLFIRNLKGSSIEEFKNLVKDFSKNELENSIACAGSTVCNLGILDSPDMLRTILNHFKDKKELSDHLPKLRISGCPNSCSAHHIGELGFWGKKKNGEPTYTLMSRGDFKGESIVLNKSIGEVKAIFLPNFLEDIALTLKEVQKSYEEYIKESPNFLEELLSKYNN
;
A
#
# COMPACT_ATOMS: atom_id res chain seq x y z
N LEU A 1 5.99 -5.15 -16.71
CA LEU A 1 4.55 -5.11 -16.94
C LEU A 1 3.79 -5.19 -15.62
N ARG A 2 2.62 -4.53 -15.50
CA ARG A 2 1.83 -4.54 -14.26
C ARG A 2 0.34 -4.65 -14.60
N PRO A 3 -0.24 -5.85 -14.58
CA PRO A 3 -1.69 -6.03 -14.62
C PRO A 3 -2.35 -5.52 -13.35
N ARG A 4 -3.64 -5.17 -13.43
CA ARG A 4 -4.44 -4.72 -12.30
C ARG A 4 -5.07 -5.89 -11.59
N PHE A 5 -5.06 -5.80 -10.27
CA PHE A 5 -5.78 -6.68 -9.36
C PHE A 5 -6.81 -5.84 -8.60
N PRO A 6 -8.08 -5.84 -9.02
CA PRO A 6 -9.11 -5.07 -8.34
C PRO A 6 -9.16 -5.40 -6.85
N ALA A 7 -9.04 -4.37 -6.00
CA ALA A 7 -9.00 -4.52 -4.53
C ALA A 7 -7.90 -5.48 -4.01
N GLY A 8 -6.88 -5.80 -4.81
CA GLY A 8 -5.85 -6.78 -4.45
C GLY A 8 -6.35 -8.23 -4.41
N LEU A 9 -7.53 -8.50 -4.96
CA LEU A 9 -8.12 -9.85 -5.03
C LEU A 9 -7.24 -10.78 -5.85
N LEU A 10 -7.01 -11.97 -5.32
CA LEU A 10 -6.21 -13.03 -5.94
C LEU A 10 -6.69 -14.38 -5.40
N ASN A 11 -6.72 -15.40 -6.23
CA ASN A 11 -6.89 -16.79 -5.81
C ASN A 11 -5.61 -17.61 -6.06
N ILE A 12 -5.60 -18.87 -5.62
CA ILE A 12 -4.41 -19.73 -5.70
C ILE A 12 -4.08 -20.05 -7.17
N GLU A 13 -5.08 -20.30 -8.00
CA GLU A 13 -4.92 -20.60 -9.42
C GLU A 13 -4.39 -19.38 -10.21
N GLU A 14 -4.83 -18.19 -9.85
CA GLU A 14 -4.33 -16.94 -10.41
C GLU A 14 -2.87 -16.71 -10.00
N LEU A 15 -2.54 -16.92 -8.71
CA LEU A 15 -1.14 -16.82 -8.27
C LEU A 15 -0.25 -17.79 -9.05
N GLU A 16 -0.67 -19.04 -9.23
CA GLU A 16 0.05 -20.05 -10.03
C GLU A 16 0.23 -19.60 -11.49
N TYR A 17 -0.82 -19.03 -12.08
CA TYR A 17 -0.76 -18.49 -13.44
C TYR A 17 0.31 -17.41 -13.57
N PHE A 18 0.37 -16.44 -12.64
CA PHE A 18 1.39 -15.40 -12.64
C PHE A 18 2.80 -15.92 -12.34
N VAL A 19 2.93 -16.93 -11.48
CA VAL A 19 4.21 -17.62 -11.23
C VAL A 19 4.73 -18.24 -12.52
N ASN A 20 3.90 -18.95 -13.28
CA ASN A 20 4.27 -19.55 -14.55
C ASN A 20 4.68 -18.51 -15.61
N ILE A 21 3.97 -17.37 -15.70
CA ILE A 21 4.36 -16.27 -16.58
C ILE A 21 5.73 -15.71 -16.17
N CYS A 22 5.96 -15.47 -14.88
CA CYS A 22 7.22 -14.94 -14.39
C CYS A 22 8.40 -15.91 -14.57
N GLU A 23 8.15 -17.22 -14.50
CA GLU A 23 9.15 -18.27 -14.74
C GLU A 23 9.56 -18.34 -16.20
N ILE A 24 8.57 -18.32 -17.12
CA ILE A 24 8.81 -18.57 -18.55
C ILE A 24 9.31 -17.29 -19.25
N TYR A 25 8.73 -16.15 -18.95
CA TYR A 25 8.92 -14.92 -19.70
C TYR A 25 9.62 -13.81 -18.93
N GLY A 26 9.59 -13.83 -17.59
CA GLY A 26 10.14 -12.82 -16.69
C GLY A 26 11.54 -13.16 -16.18
N GLU A 27 11.92 -12.55 -15.08
CA GLU A 27 13.22 -12.73 -14.42
C GLU A 27 13.17 -13.69 -13.21
N GLY A 28 12.21 -14.61 -13.17
CA GLY A 28 12.14 -15.68 -12.17
C GLY A 28 11.64 -15.26 -10.79
N ARG A 29 10.84 -14.20 -10.70
CA ARG A 29 10.16 -13.77 -9.46
C ARG A 29 8.82 -13.10 -9.74
N VAL A 30 7.91 -13.21 -8.78
CA VAL A 30 6.67 -12.43 -8.71
C VAL A 30 6.90 -11.25 -7.79
N HIS A 31 6.68 -10.01 -8.27
CA HIS A 31 6.84 -8.81 -7.45
C HIS A 31 5.48 -8.28 -7.00
N LEU A 32 5.24 -8.29 -5.68
CA LEU A 32 4.08 -7.68 -5.04
C LEU A 32 4.31 -6.18 -4.83
N THR A 33 3.39 -5.34 -5.31
CA THR A 33 3.58 -3.89 -5.29
C THR A 33 2.91 -3.22 -4.10
N THR A 34 3.37 -2.01 -3.75
CA THR A 34 2.71 -1.15 -2.75
C THR A 34 1.34 -0.61 -3.20
N ARG A 35 0.80 -1.08 -4.33
CA ARG A 35 -0.54 -0.72 -4.81
C ARG A 35 -1.39 -1.94 -5.15
N GLN A 36 -1.11 -3.05 -4.45
CA GLN A 36 -1.92 -4.26 -4.50
C GLN A 36 -2.00 -4.89 -5.90
N ASP A 37 -0.95 -4.71 -6.72
CA ASP A 37 -0.81 -5.34 -8.03
C ASP A 37 0.37 -6.32 -8.01
N ILE A 38 0.41 -7.26 -8.95
CA ILE A 38 1.62 -8.01 -9.31
C ILE A 38 2.35 -7.25 -10.42
N GLN A 39 3.68 -7.20 -10.34
CA GLN A 39 4.53 -6.67 -11.39
C GLN A 39 5.46 -7.75 -11.92
N ILE A 40 5.46 -7.91 -13.25
CA ILE A 40 6.32 -8.84 -13.98
C ILE A 40 7.53 -8.07 -14.49
N HIS A 41 8.72 -8.46 -14.04
CA HIS A 41 9.99 -7.83 -14.36
C HIS A 41 10.75 -8.63 -15.41
N GLY A 42 11.77 -8.01 -16.05
CA GLY A 42 12.70 -8.68 -16.97
C GLY A 42 12.11 -9.09 -18.31
N LEU A 43 10.94 -8.60 -18.71
CA LEU A 43 10.34 -8.91 -20.01
C LEU A 43 11.13 -8.30 -21.16
N SER A 44 11.53 -9.12 -22.15
CA SER A 44 11.96 -8.62 -23.46
C SER A 44 10.77 -7.99 -24.21
N ILE A 45 11.04 -7.19 -25.26
CA ILE A 45 9.97 -6.60 -26.09
C ILE A 45 9.12 -7.70 -26.73
N GLN A 46 9.75 -8.80 -27.19
CA GLN A 46 9.06 -9.94 -27.77
C GLN A 46 8.15 -10.63 -26.76
N ASN A 47 8.66 -10.91 -25.56
CA ASN A 47 7.90 -11.53 -24.48
C ASN A 47 6.77 -10.61 -23.97
N LEU A 48 6.95 -9.28 -24.03
CA LEU A 48 5.94 -8.33 -23.61
C LEU A 48 4.64 -8.48 -24.43
N ILE A 49 4.73 -8.69 -25.75
CA ILE A 49 3.55 -8.87 -26.60
C ILE A 49 2.85 -10.17 -26.23
N ILE A 50 3.59 -11.27 -26.13
CA ILE A 50 3.04 -12.59 -25.75
C ILE A 50 2.33 -12.52 -24.40
N VAL A 51 2.99 -11.92 -23.40
CA VAL A 51 2.41 -11.81 -22.05
C VAL A 51 1.18 -10.92 -22.02
N LEU A 52 1.12 -9.84 -22.82
CA LEU A 52 -0.07 -9.00 -22.95
C LEU A 52 -1.26 -9.79 -23.51
N GLU A 53 -1.03 -10.62 -24.54
CA GLU A 53 -2.08 -11.48 -25.10
C GLU A 53 -2.58 -12.51 -24.08
N LEU A 54 -1.67 -13.22 -23.39
CA LEU A 54 -2.02 -14.18 -22.34
C LEU A 54 -2.83 -13.53 -21.20
N LEU A 55 -2.47 -12.32 -20.79
CA LEU A 55 -3.19 -11.59 -19.75
C LEU A 55 -4.60 -11.18 -20.21
N LEU A 56 -4.74 -10.70 -21.45
CA LEU A 56 -6.03 -10.33 -22.03
C LEU A 56 -6.96 -11.53 -22.18
N GLU A 57 -6.47 -12.68 -22.59
CA GLU A 57 -7.25 -13.94 -22.65
C GLU A 57 -7.83 -14.35 -21.31
N LYS A 58 -7.13 -14.01 -20.21
CA LYS A 58 -7.59 -14.24 -18.81
C LYS A 58 -8.37 -13.06 -18.22
N GLY A 59 -8.64 -12.01 -19.00
CA GLY A 59 -9.38 -10.84 -18.53
C GLY A 59 -8.56 -9.81 -17.73
N TYR A 60 -7.24 -9.98 -17.65
CA TYR A 60 -6.38 -9.00 -16.97
C TYR A 60 -6.04 -7.82 -17.86
N SER A 61 -6.13 -6.61 -17.30
CA SER A 61 -5.78 -5.37 -17.99
C SER A 61 -4.56 -4.72 -17.37
N SER A 62 -3.59 -4.32 -18.18
CA SER A 62 -2.47 -3.47 -17.79
C SER A 62 -2.72 -1.98 -18.10
N ARG A 63 -3.92 -1.62 -18.57
CA ARG A 63 -4.28 -0.23 -18.90
C ARG A 63 -4.16 0.66 -17.68
N SER A 64 -3.66 1.87 -17.87
CA SER A 64 -3.48 2.88 -16.81
C SER A 64 -2.52 2.49 -15.67
N ALA A 65 -1.72 1.45 -15.83
CA ALA A 65 -0.71 1.05 -14.85
C ALA A 65 0.38 2.14 -14.63
N GLY A 66 0.61 2.99 -15.62
CA GLY A 66 1.58 4.07 -15.62
C GLY A 66 1.04 5.40 -16.15
N GLY A 67 1.92 6.38 -16.37
CA GLY A 67 1.59 7.64 -17.08
C GLY A 67 0.63 8.57 -16.31
N HIS A 68 -0.17 9.28 -17.08
CA HIS A 68 -1.13 10.30 -16.66
C HIS A 68 -2.55 9.69 -16.59
N ALA A 69 -2.76 8.78 -15.66
CA ALA A 69 -3.99 8.01 -15.55
C ALA A 69 -4.28 7.60 -14.11
N THR A 70 -5.46 7.05 -13.86
CA THR A 70 -5.85 6.52 -12.55
C THR A 70 -5.04 5.27 -12.23
N ARG A 71 -4.47 5.20 -11.04
CA ARG A 71 -3.72 4.05 -10.51
C ARG A 71 -4.68 2.98 -9.99
N ALA A 72 -4.13 1.78 -9.69
CA ALA A 72 -4.88 0.73 -9.02
C ALA A 72 -5.59 1.28 -7.78
N ILE A 73 -6.84 0.87 -7.58
CA ILE A 73 -7.66 1.26 -6.45
C ILE A 73 -7.22 0.47 -5.24
N MET A 74 -6.97 1.14 -4.13
CA MET A 74 -6.52 0.49 -2.91
C MET A 74 -7.68 0.28 -1.96
N THR A 75 -7.74 -0.93 -1.39
CA THR A 75 -8.69 -1.30 -0.32
C THR A 75 -7.92 -1.94 0.83
N PRO A 76 -8.42 -1.90 2.06
CA PRO A 76 -7.82 -2.67 3.14
C PRO A 76 -7.84 -4.16 2.80
N PRO A 77 -6.70 -4.88 2.92
CA PRO A 77 -6.65 -6.30 2.55
C PRO A 77 -7.45 -7.20 3.51
N MET A 78 -7.84 -6.67 4.67
CA MET A 78 -8.68 -7.36 5.66
C MET A 78 -10.17 -7.03 5.52
N SER A 79 -10.56 -6.08 4.64
CA SER A 79 -11.99 -5.75 4.44
C SER A 79 -12.79 -6.98 3.99
N GLY A 80 -13.96 -7.18 4.57
CA GLY A 80 -14.78 -8.38 4.43
C GLY A 80 -14.43 -9.50 5.43
N PHE A 81 -13.32 -9.39 6.16
CA PHE A 81 -12.84 -10.44 7.07
C PHE A 81 -12.73 -10.01 8.54
N GLU A 82 -12.48 -8.74 8.80
CA GLU A 82 -12.40 -8.16 10.15
C GLU A 82 -13.71 -7.46 10.57
N GLU A 83 -13.75 -6.96 11.80
CA GLU A 83 -14.83 -6.06 12.24
C GLU A 83 -14.74 -4.72 11.51
N GLU A 84 -15.83 -4.30 10.90
CA GLU A 84 -15.85 -3.13 10.02
C GLU A 84 -17.26 -2.53 9.89
N ILE A 85 -17.35 -1.32 9.36
CA ILE A 85 -18.66 -0.69 9.08
C ILE A 85 -19.37 -1.46 7.95
N PHE A 86 -18.67 -1.72 6.86
CA PHE A 86 -19.07 -2.64 5.79
C PHE A 86 -17.86 -2.98 4.89
N ASP A 87 -17.95 -4.09 4.17
CA ASP A 87 -16.92 -4.51 3.21
C ASP A 87 -16.81 -3.52 2.04
N VAL A 88 -15.64 -2.90 1.92
CA VAL A 88 -15.36 -1.94 0.83
C VAL A 88 -14.71 -2.59 -0.39
N THR A 89 -14.44 -3.88 -0.35
CA THR A 89 -13.85 -4.63 -1.48
C THR A 89 -14.69 -4.55 -2.75
N PRO A 90 -16.03 -4.80 -2.72
CA PRO A 90 -16.86 -4.71 -3.92
C PRO A 90 -16.87 -3.32 -4.56
N TYR A 91 -16.72 -2.27 -3.73
CA TYR A 91 -16.63 -0.88 -4.21
C TYR A 91 -15.31 -0.61 -4.94
N GLY A 92 -14.19 -1.16 -4.44
CA GLY A 92 -12.88 -1.07 -5.10
C GLY A 92 -12.89 -1.77 -6.46
N ASP A 93 -13.55 -2.92 -6.58
CA ASP A 93 -13.74 -3.64 -7.83
C ASP A 93 -14.63 -2.86 -8.81
N ALA A 94 -15.78 -2.37 -8.36
CA ALA A 94 -16.69 -1.56 -9.17
C ALA A 94 -16.04 -0.27 -9.69
N ILE A 95 -15.23 0.44 -8.86
CA ILE A 95 -14.46 1.61 -9.32
C ILE A 95 -13.43 1.19 -10.37
N THR A 96 -12.77 0.06 -10.21
CA THR A 96 -11.76 -0.42 -11.17
C THR A 96 -12.42 -0.70 -12.52
N SER A 97 -13.54 -1.42 -12.54
CA SER A 97 -14.31 -1.73 -13.74
C SER A 97 -14.81 -0.45 -14.43
N PHE A 98 -15.41 0.46 -13.66
CA PHE A 98 -15.88 1.76 -14.17
C PHE A 98 -14.76 2.58 -14.84
N ILE A 99 -13.56 2.61 -14.25
CA ILE A 99 -12.42 3.35 -14.80
C ILE A 99 -11.87 2.68 -16.07
N LEU A 100 -11.82 1.36 -16.13
CA LEU A 100 -11.31 0.65 -17.29
C LEU A 100 -12.24 0.77 -18.52
N GLU A 101 -13.53 0.90 -18.30
CA GLU A 101 -14.55 1.12 -19.34
C GLU A 101 -14.57 2.57 -19.86
N ASN A 102 -14.08 3.54 -19.06
CA ASN A 102 -14.13 4.95 -19.40
C ASN A 102 -12.76 5.52 -19.83
N PRO A 103 -12.57 5.84 -21.12
CA PRO A 103 -11.32 6.40 -21.65
C PRO A 103 -10.90 7.72 -20.99
N ASP A 104 -11.82 8.50 -20.46
CA ASP A 104 -11.57 9.80 -19.82
C ASP A 104 -10.65 9.71 -18.59
N TYR A 105 -10.53 8.51 -18.01
CA TYR A 105 -9.58 8.24 -16.90
C TYR A 105 -8.14 8.01 -17.37
N MET A 106 -7.92 8.06 -18.68
CA MET A 106 -6.61 8.09 -19.33
C MET A 106 -6.33 9.48 -19.90
N GLY A 107 -5.10 9.95 -19.86
CA GLY A 107 -4.76 11.30 -20.32
C GLY A 107 -5.16 12.41 -19.32
N LEU A 108 -5.25 12.09 -18.05
CA LEU A 108 -5.43 13.05 -16.95
C LEU A 108 -4.23 14.00 -16.84
N PRO A 109 -4.33 15.17 -16.19
CA PRO A 109 -3.19 16.06 -15.97
C PRO A 109 -1.99 15.35 -15.32
N ARG A 110 -2.27 14.41 -14.39
CA ARG A 110 -1.28 13.57 -13.70
C ARG A 110 -1.94 12.28 -13.20
N LYS A 111 -1.16 11.42 -12.49
CA LYS A 111 -1.70 10.23 -11.80
C LYS A 111 -2.81 10.62 -10.81
N TYR A 112 -3.91 9.89 -10.86
CA TYR A 112 -5.05 9.95 -9.95
C TYR A 112 -5.04 8.70 -9.09
N LYS A 113 -5.01 8.86 -7.77
CA LYS A 113 -4.96 7.78 -6.79
C LYS A 113 -6.23 7.77 -5.96
N ILE A 114 -6.90 6.64 -5.93
CA ILE A 114 -8.12 6.41 -5.14
C ILE A 114 -7.83 5.32 -4.12
N ALA A 115 -8.34 5.50 -2.89
CA ALA A 115 -8.27 4.50 -1.84
C ALA A 115 -9.58 4.49 -1.04
N LEU A 116 -9.98 3.28 -0.64
CA LEU A 116 -11.08 3.06 0.26
C LEU A 116 -10.56 2.62 1.63
N SER A 117 -11.36 2.82 2.66
CA SER A 117 -11.10 2.35 4.02
C SER A 117 -12.41 1.88 4.64
N ASN A 118 -12.38 0.76 5.34
CA ASN A 118 -13.55 0.08 5.89
C ASN A 118 -13.90 0.53 7.32
N ASN A 119 -12.95 1.18 8.00
CA ASN A 119 -13.11 1.76 9.33
C ASN A 119 -12.08 2.87 9.57
N GLU A 120 -12.17 3.57 10.71
CA GLU A 120 -11.28 4.69 11.05
C GLU A 120 -9.83 4.22 11.30
N GLU A 121 -9.60 3.03 11.83
CA GLU A 121 -8.27 2.48 12.13
C GLU A 121 -7.47 2.26 10.83
N ASN A 122 -8.14 1.86 9.75
CA ASN A 122 -7.56 1.65 8.43
C ASN A 122 -7.63 2.91 7.53
N SER A 123 -8.02 4.07 8.06
CA SER A 123 -8.32 5.28 7.27
C SER A 123 -7.11 5.98 6.67
N LEU A 124 -5.89 5.67 7.13
CA LEU A 124 -4.66 6.35 6.72
C LEU A 124 -4.48 6.41 5.19
N THR A 125 -4.75 5.31 4.49
CA THR A 125 -4.59 5.26 3.03
C THR A 125 -5.58 6.18 2.30
N ALA A 126 -6.82 6.30 2.78
CA ALA A 126 -7.80 7.25 2.27
C ALA A 126 -7.34 8.70 2.51
N LYS A 127 -6.83 9.01 3.70
CA LYS A 127 -6.38 10.36 4.10
C LYS A 127 -5.13 10.86 3.37
N ILE A 128 -4.41 10.00 2.65
CA ILE A 128 -3.22 10.36 1.85
C ILE A 128 -3.40 10.14 0.35
N SER A 129 -4.62 10.00 -0.12
CA SER A 129 -4.95 9.77 -1.54
C SER A 129 -5.53 11.02 -2.21
N ASP A 130 -5.52 11.06 -3.54
CA ASP A 130 -6.18 12.16 -4.28
C ASP A 130 -7.69 12.13 -4.05
N LEU A 131 -8.29 10.93 -3.97
CA LEU A 131 -9.63 10.65 -3.46
C LEU A 131 -9.56 9.55 -2.41
N GLY A 132 -10.13 9.77 -1.25
CA GLY A 132 -10.31 8.80 -0.19
C GLY A 132 -11.79 8.60 0.14
N LEU A 133 -12.22 7.35 0.26
CA LEU A 133 -13.58 6.97 0.66
C LEU A 133 -13.49 6.15 1.95
N LEU A 134 -13.90 6.72 3.06
CA LEU A 134 -13.94 6.04 4.36
C LEU A 134 -15.37 5.59 4.65
N ALA A 135 -15.57 4.30 4.87
CA ALA A 135 -16.86 3.75 5.29
C ALA A 135 -17.28 4.36 6.64
N VAL A 136 -18.50 4.85 6.70
CA VAL A 136 -19.12 5.44 7.89
C VAL A 136 -20.58 5.03 7.98
N GLU A 137 -21.12 5.07 9.20
CA GLU A 137 -22.54 4.90 9.44
C GLU A 137 -23.07 6.14 10.19
N VAL A 138 -24.12 6.76 9.65
CA VAL A 138 -24.76 7.95 10.24
C VAL A 138 -26.25 7.67 10.35
N ASN A 139 -26.78 7.69 11.56
CA ASN A 139 -28.18 7.40 11.87
C ASN A 139 -28.66 6.05 11.30
N GLY A 140 -27.82 5.02 11.33
CA GLY A 140 -28.13 3.69 10.80
C GLY A 140 -28.03 3.56 9.28
N ILE A 141 -27.60 4.61 8.57
CA ILE A 141 -27.42 4.60 7.13
C ILE A 141 -25.94 4.50 6.82
N LYS A 142 -25.54 3.47 6.05
CA LYS A 142 -24.17 3.25 5.60
C LYS A 142 -23.81 4.14 4.41
N GLY A 143 -22.61 4.69 4.44
CA GLY A 143 -22.11 5.59 3.39
C GLY A 143 -20.61 5.81 3.49
N PHE A 144 -20.12 6.82 2.80
CA PHE A 144 -18.71 7.21 2.80
C PHE A 144 -18.52 8.65 3.28
N LYS A 145 -17.53 8.84 4.15
CA LYS A 145 -16.89 10.14 4.33
C LYS A 145 -15.89 10.32 3.20
N VAL A 146 -15.96 11.43 2.48
CA VAL A 146 -15.17 11.67 1.28
C VAL A 146 -14.01 12.60 1.59
N TYR A 147 -12.81 12.13 1.34
CA TYR A 147 -11.57 12.89 1.45
C TYR A 147 -11.03 13.23 0.06
N GLY A 148 -10.35 14.37 -0.07
CA GLY A 148 -9.75 14.75 -1.34
C GLY A 148 -8.46 15.54 -1.22
N ALA A 149 -7.74 15.60 -2.34
CA ALA A 149 -6.52 16.39 -2.53
C ALA A 149 -5.31 15.98 -1.69
N GLY A 150 -5.26 14.76 -1.14
CA GLY A 150 -4.09 14.22 -0.48
C GLY A 150 -3.03 13.68 -1.44
N GLY A 151 -1.92 13.27 -0.87
CA GLY A 151 -0.90 12.54 -1.64
C GLY A 151 0.50 12.66 -1.08
N LEU A 152 1.26 11.59 -1.23
CA LEU A 152 2.67 11.51 -0.90
C LEU A 152 3.56 11.92 -2.09
N GLY A 153 4.86 11.93 -1.91
CA GLY A 153 5.88 12.31 -2.90
C GLY A 153 6.69 13.50 -2.41
N ALA A 154 7.37 14.22 -3.31
CA ALA A 154 8.26 15.31 -2.93
C ALA A 154 7.57 16.46 -2.15
N ASN A 155 6.27 16.65 -2.34
CA ASN A 155 5.46 17.62 -1.62
C ASN A 155 4.25 16.90 -1.02
N PRO A 156 4.41 16.19 0.09
CA PRO A 156 3.33 15.42 0.70
C PRO A 156 2.29 16.34 1.33
N LYS A 157 1.04 15.93 1.23
CA LYS A 157 -0.11 16.61 1.86
C LYS A 157 -1.12 15.56 2.29
N GLU A 158 -1.70 15.75 3.46
CA GLU A 158 -2.92 15.06 3.89
C GLU A 158 -4.12 15.55 3.08
N SER A 159 -5.13 14.71 2.97
CA SER A 159 -6.40 15.05 2.35
C SER A 159 -7.21 15.98 3.25
N ILE A 160 -8.11 16.73 2.64
CA ILE A 160 -9.17 17.44 3.35
C ILE A 160 -10.50 16.69 3.22
N VAL A 161 -11.40 16.86 4.17
CA VAL A 161 -12.77 16.35 4.06
C VAL A 161 -13.51 17.20 3.03
N LEU A 162 -14.01 16.54 1.98
CA LEU A 162 -14.85 17.15 0.95
C LEU A 162 -16.34 17.01 1.28
N LYS A 163 -16.72 15.85 1.87
CA LYS A 163 -18.09 15.58 2.26
C LYS A 163 -18.10 14.67 3.49
N GLN A 164 -18.89 15.03 4.50
CA GLN A 164 -18.97 14.25 5.74
C GLN A 164 -19.71 12.92 5.55
N PHE A 165 -20.70 12.91 4.63
CA PHE A 165 -21.48 11.72 4.31
C PHE A 165 -21.92 11.75 2.84
N LEU A 166 -21.72 10.61 2.18
CA LEU A 166 -22.23 10.30 0.85
C LEU A 166 -22.85 8.90 0.92
N PRO A 167 -24.10 8.67 0.51
CA PRO A 167 -24.70 7.34 0.48
C PRO A 167 -23.79 6.33 -0.24
N LYS A 168 -23.73 5.09 0.26
CA LYS A 168 -22.80 4.09 -0.27
C LYS A 168 -23.02 3.77 -1.75
N GLU A 169 -24.25 3.85 -2.24
CA GLU A 169 -24.62 3.67 -3.65
C GLU A 169 -24.17 4.80 -4.58
N ASP A 170 -23.79 5.95 -4.02
CA ASP A 170 -23.43 7.16 -4.77
C ASP A 170 -21.90 7.34 -4.93
N PHE A 171 -21.10 6.38 -4.53
CA PHE A 171 -19.62 6.49 -4.50
C PHE A 171 -19.00 6.85 -5.86
N LEU A 172 -19.56 6.38 -6.99
CA LEU A 172 -19.05 6.70 -8.32
C LEU A 172 -19.27 8.16 -8.71
N TYR A 173 -20.28 8.84 -8.14
CA TYR A 173 -20.46 10.27 -8.36
C TYR A 173 -19.28 11.08 -7.80
N ALA A 174 -18.75 10.72 -6.62
CA ALA A 174 -17.58 11.37 -6.06
C ALA A 174 -16.31 11.09 -6.88
N VAL A 175 -16.16 9.85 -7.38
CA VAL A 175 -15.03 9.47 -8.26
C VAL A 175 -15.03 10.31 -9.53
N GLU A 176 -16.19 10.47 -10.16
CA GLU A 176 -16.37 11.23 -11.39
C GLU A 176 -16.24 12.73 -11.16
N ALA A 177 -16.85 13.27 -10.10
CA ALA A 177 -16.79 14.69 -9.77
C ALA A 177 -15.37 15.19 -9.55
N LEU A 178 -14.57 14.46 -8.74
CA LEU A 178 -13.18 14.86 -8.49
C LEU A 178 -12.29 14.69 -9.72
N LYS A 179 -12.57 13.69 -10.58
CA LYS A 179 -11.91 13.56 -11.89
C LYS A 179 -12.21 14.76 -12.78
N ASN A 180 -13.46 15.21 -12.87
CA ASN A 180 -13.86 16.35 -13.69
C ASN A 180 -13.18 17.64 -13.20
N LEU A 181 -13.22 17.92 -11.90
CA LEU A 181 -12.46 19.01 -11.28
C LEU A 181 -10.96 18.94 -11.62
N PHE A 182 -10.38 17.73 -11.59
CA PHE A 182 -8.98 17.52 -11.93
C PHE A 182 -8.67 17.78 -13.40
N ILE A 183 -9.54 17.40 -14.31
CA ILE A 183 -9.39 17.66 -15.76
C ILE A 183 -9.45 19.16 -16.04
N GLU A 184 -10.38 19.89 -15.41
CA GLU A 184 -10.63 21.30 -15.64
C GLU A 184 -9.52 22.19 -15.06
N HIS A 185 -9.09 21.91 -13.83
CA HIS A 185 -8.19 22.81 -13.10
C HIS A 185 -6.75 22.29 -12.94
N GLY A 186 -6.46 21.08 -13.39
CA GLY A 186 -5.13 20.46 -13.27
C GLY A 186 -4.12 21.08 -14.24
N ASP A 187 -2.95 21.41 -13.73
CA ASP A 187 -1.84 21.92 -14.54
C ASP A 187 -1.27 20.86 -15.47
N ARG A 188 -1.42 21.04 -16.78
CA ARG A 188 -0.92 20.12 -17.80
C ARG A 188 0.49 20.48 -18.29
N GLU A 189 0.92 21.71 -18.06
CA GLU A 189 2.22 22.22 -18.50
C GLU A 189 3.30 21.89 -17.48
N ASN A 190 3.05 22.17 -16.21
CA ASN A 190 4.00 21.91 -15.13
C ASN A 190 3.74 20.57 -14.43
N LYS A 191 4.36 19.49 -14.93
CA LYS A 191 4.22 18.14 -14.37
C LYS A 191 4.57 18.02 -12.88
N ALA A 192 5.40 18.90 -12.34
CA ALA A 192 5.76 18.91 -10.92
C ALA A 192 4.62 19.43 -10.03
N ARG A 193 3.74 20.26 -10.59
CA ARG A 193 2.59 20.88 -9.92
C ARG A 193 1.23 20.37 -10.42
N ALA A 194 1.21 19.30 -11.17
CA ALA A 194 0.02 18.76 -11.84
C ALA A 194 -0.91 17.88 -10.95
N ARG A 195 -0.56 17.56 -9.69
CA ARG A 195 -1.40 16.74 -8.80
C ARG A 195 -2.56 17.54 -8.20
N ILE A 196 -3.67 16.90 -7.87
CA ILE A 196 -4.89 17.51 -7.31
C ILE A 196 -4.61 18.41 -6.10
N ARG A 197 -3.70 18.03 -5.21
CA ARG A 197 -3.30 18.85 -4.05
C ARG A 197 -2.78 20.26 -4.41
N PHE A 198 -2.27 20.47 -5.60
CA PHE A 198 -1.86 21.79 -6.07
C PHE A 198 -3.04 22.65 -6.51
N ILE A 199 -4.14 22.04 -6.92
CA ILE A 199 -5.42 22.74 -7.14
C ILE A 199 -5.94 23.26 -5.79
N LEU A 200 -5.95 22.40 -4.76
CA LEU A 200 -6.28 22.82 -3.39
C LEU A 200 -5.37 23.96 -2.90
N GLN A 201 -4.06 23.88 -3.18
CA GLN A 201 -3.12 24.95 -2.81
C GLN A 201 -3.40 26.25 -3.55
N LYS A 202 -3.86 26.19 -4.80
CA LYS A 202 -4.16 27.37 -5.65
C LYS A 202 -5.43 28.08 -5.19
N PHE A 203 -6.48 27.35 -4.90
CA PHE A 203 -7.80 27.92 -4.60
C PHE A 203 -8.09 28.09 -3.10
N GLY A 204 -7.38 27.36 -2.24
CA GLY A 204 -7.70 27.26 -0.82
C GLY A 204 -8.79 26.23 -0.54
N ARG A 205 -9.03 25.96 0.77
CA ARG A 205 -9.91 24.88 1.23
C ARG A 205 -11.37 25.10 0.81
N ASP A 206 -11.92 26.24 1.13
CA ASP A 206 -13.35 26.51 0.97
C ASP A 206 -13.75 26.53 -0.50
N GLU A 207 -12.93 27.16 -1.34
CA GLU A 207 -13.17 27.21 -2.78
C GLU A 207 -12.97 25.84 -3.44
N PHE A 208 -12.01 25.04 -2.99
CA PHE A 208 -11.85 23.67 -3.50
C PHE A 208 -13.05 22.81 -3.17
N ILE A 209 -13.62 22.91 -1.96
CA ILE A 209 -14.85 22.19 -1.57
C ILE A 209 -16.03 22.68 -2.42
N ARG A 210 -16.17 24.00 -2.62
CA ARG A 210 -17.24 24.57 -3.46
C ARG A 210 -17.16 24.02 -4.90
N LEU A 211 -15.98 24.03 -5.50
CA LEU A 211 -15.75 23.49 -6.84
C LEU A 211 -16.07 21.97 -6.90
N PHE A 212 -15.69 21.20 -5.89
CA PHE A 212 -16.03 19.79 -5.82
C PHE A 212 -17.54 19.57 -5.77
N GLU A 213 -18.27 20.31 -4.93
CA GLU A 213 -19.74 20.22 -4.85
C GLU A 213 -20.42 20.64 -6.14
N GLU A 214 -19.91 21.63 -6.86
CA GLU A 214 -20.42 22.01 -8.19
C GLU A 214 -20.27 20.87 -9.20
N HIS A 215 -19.09 20.27 -9.29
CA HIS A 215 -18.88 19.11 -10.15
C HIS A 215 -19.73 17.90 -9.70
N LEU A 216 -19.91 17.66 -8.40
CA LEU A 216 -20.75 16.60 -7.89
C LEU A 216 -22.21 16.79 -8.31
N ASN A 217 -22.75 17.99 -8.16
CA ASN A 217 -24.10 18.33 -8.58
C ASN A 217 -24.28 18.22 -10.10
N GLU A 218 -23.28 18.61 -10.89
CA GLU A 218 -23.27 18.45 -12.34
C GLU A 218 -23.31 16.96 -12.74
N VAL A 219 -22.52 16.12 -12.08
CA VAL A 219 -22.53 14.66 -12.34
C VAL A 219 -23.86 14.05 -11.95
N TYR A 220 -24.47 14.42 -10.82
CA TYR A 220 -25.83 13.98 -10.46
C TYR A 220 -26.88 14.35 -11.50
N ARG A 221 -26.75 15.53 -12.10
CA ARG A 221 -27.69 16.01 -13.12
C ARG A 221 -27.53 15.34 -14.48
N THR A 222 -26.26 14.99 -14.84
CA THR A 222 -25.93 14.57 -16.22
C THR A 222 -25.67 13.07 -16.37
N LYS A 223 -25.44 12.34 -15.28
CA LYS A 223 -25.09 10.91 -15.30
C LYS A 223 -25.95 10.11 -14.32
N SER A 224 -26.17 8.84 -14.64
CA SER A 224 -26.78 7.86 -13.74
C SER A 224 -25.72 6.87 -13.30
N LEU A 225 -25.13 7.09 -12.11
CA LEU A 225 -23.99 6.34 -11.59
C LEU A 225 -24.28 5.62 -10.26
N LYS A 226 -25.56 5.49 -9.87
CA LYS A 226 -25.93 4.71 -8.69
C LYS A 226 -25.60 3.24 -8.89
N VAL A 227 -24.92 2.66 -7.91
CA VAL A 227 -24.58 1.23 -7.90
C VAL A 227 -25.01 0.62 -6.57
N PHE A 228 -25.89 -0.36 -6.63
CA PHE A 228 -26.33 -1.11 -5.47
C PHE A 228 -25.50 -2.39 -5.39
N LEU A 229 -24.63 -2.46 -4.39
CA LEU A 229 -23.79 -3.62 -4.11
C LEU A 229 -24.36 -4.33 -2.87
N GLU A 230 -24.56 -5.63 -2.99
CA GLU A 230 -24.99 -6.45 -1.88
C GLU A 230 -23.81 -6.79 -0.96
N ASP A 231 -24.03 -6.70 0.35
CA ASP A 231 -23.08 -7.17 1.33
C ASP A 231 -23.05 -8.71 1.26
N LYS A 232 -22.04 -9.29 0.64
CA LYS A 232 -21.84 -10.74 0.62
C LYS A 232 -21.57 -11.21 2.05
N LYS A 233 -22.55 -11.86 2.67
CA LYS A 233 -22.32 -12.56 3.93
C LYS A 233 -21.82 -13.97 3.60
N GLU A 234 -20.52 -14.17 3.68
CA GLU A 234 -20.02 -15.55 3.75
C GLU A 234 -20.34 -16.13 5.13
N PHE A 235 -21.09 -17.23 5.14
CA PHE A 235 -21.32 -18.03 6.34
C PHE A 235 -20.11 -18.92 6.55
N LEU A 236 -19.10 -18.40 7.27
CA LEU A 236 -17.97 -19.21 7.72
C LEU A 236 -18.32 -19.86 9.05
N GLU A 237 -18.06 -21.14 9.18
CA GLU A 237 -18.17 -21.84 10.45
C GLU A 237 -17.05 -21.41 11.41
N GLU A 238 -17.35 -21.33 12.70
CA GLU A 238 -16.34 -21.16 13.75
C GLU A 238 -15.36 -22.33 13.80
N ASP A 239 -14.19 -22.08 14.37
CA ASP A 239 -13.18 -23.10 14.61
C ASP A 239 -12.50 -22.86 15.97
N ILE A 240 -11.49 -23.65 16.32
CA ILE A 240 -10.75 -23.49 17.57
C ILE A 240 -9.93 -22.19 17.56
N GLU A 241 -9.82 -21.58 18.74
CA GLU A 241 -8.92 -20.44 18.93
C GLU A 241 -7.49 -20.91 19.16
N VAL A 242 -6.53 -20.17 18.63
CA VAL A 242 -5.10 -20.43 18.82
C VAL A 242 -4.42 -19.24 19.48
N GLU A 243 -3.27 -19.48 20.10
CA GLU A 243 -2.43 -18.42 20.65
C GLU A 243 -1.95 -17.47 19.55
N SER A 244 -1.81 -16.21 19.90
CA SER A 244 -1.29 -15.18 18.98
C SER A 244 0.15 -15.50 18.57
N ILE A 245 0.41 -15.47 17.27
CA ILE A 245 1.74 -15.59 16.69
C ILE A 245 2.00 -14.40 15.78
N PRO A 246 3.27 -14.05 15.51
CA PRO A 246 3.61 -12.98 14.57
C PRO A 246 2.91 -13.16 13.22
N ASN A 247 2.43 -12.06 12.65
CA ASN A 247 1.75 -12.02 11.35
C ASN A 247 0.41 -12.77 11.25
N LEU A 248 -0.14 -13.30 12.36
CA LEU A 248 -1.47 -13.90 12.40
C LEU A 248 -2.49 -12.91 12.97
N PHE A 249 -3.58 -12.70 12.25
CA PHE A 249 -4.64 -11.75 12.57
C PHE A 249 -5.97 -12.48 12.72
N ASN A 250 -6.75 -12.08 13.73
CA ASN A 250 -8.09 -12.61 13.94
C ASN A 250 -9.05 -12.12 12.86
N GLY A 251 -9.93 -13.00 12.39
CA GLY A 251 -11.13 -12.62 11.64
C GLY A 251 -12.28 -12.27 12.60
N ARG A 252 -13.37 -11.71 12.05
CA ARG A 252 -14.63 -11.47 12.79
C ARG A 252 -15.31 -12.75 13.25
N ILE A 253 -15.00 -13.88 12.61
CA ILE A 253 -15.53 -15.19 12.97
C ILE A 253 -14.53 -15.90 13.89
N LYS A 254 -14.99 -16.40 15.02
CA LYS A 254 -14.18 -17.08 16.02
C LYS A 254 -13.41 -18.26 15.39
N GLY A 255 -12.10 -18.36 15.69
CA GLY A 255 -11.23 -19.42 15.16
C GLY A 255 -10.93 -19.32 13.67
N ARG A 256 -11.20 -18.16 13.03
CA ARG A 256 -10.80 -17.85 11.66
C ARG A 256 -9.72 -16.81 11.65
N TYR A 257 -8.68 -17.03 10.85
CA TYR A 257 -7.46 -16.23 10.85
C TYR A 257 -7.06 -15.81 9.45
N ALA A 258 -6.32 -14.71 9.38
CA ALA A 258 -5.56 -14.30 8.22
C ALA A 258 -4.08 -14.26 8.58
N TYR A 259 -3.23 -14.78 7.73
CA TYR A 259 -1.78 -14.69 7.89
C TYR A 259 -1.19 -13.73 6.88
N TYR A 260 -0.36 -12.80 7.37
CA TYR A 260 0.38 -11.87 6.53
C TYR A 260 1.74 -12.45 6.16
N LEU A 261 1.91 -12.83 4.91
CA LEU A 261 3.16 -13.30 4.34
C LEU A 261 3.86 -12.13 3.65
N HIS A 262 5.10 -11.82 4.05
CA HIS A 262 5.89 -10.76 3.46
C HIS A 262 7.18 -11.31 2.85
N PRO A 263 7.29 -11.40 1.51
CA PRO A 263 8.56 -11.71 0.87
C PRO A 263 9.46 -10.47 0.87
N THR A 264 10.75 -10.65 1.05
CA THR A 264 11.72 -9.55 1.07
C THR A 264 11.60 -8.68 -0.19
N ASN A 265 11.47 -7.36 -0.02
CA ASN A 265 11.23 -6.41 -1.11
C ASN A 265 9.93 -6.62 -1.89
N GLY A 266 9.00 -7.44 -1.41
CA GLY A 266 7.84 -7.87 -2.18
C GLY A 266 8.14 -8.89 -3.28
N ASP A 267 9.34 -9.46 -3.30
CA ASP A 267 9.82 -10.37 -4.33
C ASP A 267 9.66 -11.83 -3.86
N LEU A 268 8.68 -12.53 -4.39
CA LEU A 268 8.46 -13.96 -4.18
C LEU A 268 9.17 -14.72 -5.29
N SER A 269 10.22 -15.48 -4.97
CA SER A 269 10.92 -16.32 -5.94
C SER A 269 10.02 -17.42 -6.47
N ILE A 270 10.28 -17.90 -7.68
CA ILE A 270 9.49 -19.00 -8.27
C ILE A 270 9.50 -20.25 -7.38
N LYS A 271 10.63 -20.57 -6.75
CA LYS A 271 10.74 -21.71 -5.85
C LYS A 271 9.85 -21.56 -4.62
N GLU A 272 9.92 -20.40 -3.94
CA GLU A 272 9.08 -20.10 -2.76
C GLU A 272 7.60 -20.09 -3.14
N ALA A 273 7.25 -19.47 -4.28
CA ALA A 273 5.88 -19.41 -4.77
C ALA A 273 5.30 -20.81 -5.06
N LYS A 274 6.06 -21.69 -5.70
CA LYS A 274 5.62 -23.06 -5.98
C LYS A 274 5.40 -23.87 -4.69
N ILE A 275 6.33 -23.80 -3.74
CA ILE A 275 6.19 -24.43 -2.43
C ILE A 275 4.93 -23.93 -1.70
N LEU A 276 4.74 -22.61 -1.69
CA LEU A 276 3.56 -21.97 -1.09
C LEU A 276 2.26 -22.47 -1.75
N ILE A 277 2.16 -22.41 -3.06
CA ILE A 277 1.00 -22.84 -3.84
C ILE A 277 0.68 -24.32 -3.58
N GLU A 278 1.68 -25.18 -3.65
CA GLU A 278 1.50 -26.63 -3.39
C GLU A 278 1.00 -26.89 -1.96
N GLY A 279 1.50 -26.14 -0.98
CA GLY A 279 1.04 -26.22 0.40
C GLY A 279 -0.39 -25.71 0.57
N LEU A 280 -0.74 -24.55 -0.01
CA LEU A 280 -2.08 -23.99 0.06
C LEU A 280 -3.13 -24.89 -0.61
N LYS A 281 -2.79 -25.55 -1.73
CA LYS A 281 -3.68 -26.48 -2.44
C LYS A 281 -3.99 -27.75 -1.62
N LYS A 282 -3.19 -28.11 -0.62
CA LYS A 282 -3.46 -29.24 0.27
C LYS A 282 -4.50 -28.93 1.35
N ILE A 283 -4.76 -27.66 1.61
CA ILE A 283 -5.75 -27.22 2.61
C ILE A 283 -7.16 -27.53 2.05
N PRO A 284 -7.98 -28.35 2.73
CA PRO A 284 -9.21 -28.93 2.17
C PRO A 284 -10.43 -27.99 2.23
N TYR A 285 -10.22 -26.67 2.24
CA TYR A 285 -11.26 -25.65 2.24
C TYR A 285 -10.79 -24.39 1.52
N ASN A 286 -11.75 -23.53 1.15
CA ASN A 286 -11.45 -22.32 0.39
C ASN A 286 -10.64 -21.31 1.19
N LEU A 287 -9.48 -20.93 0.67
CA LEU A 287 -8.68 -19.83 1.11
C LEU A 287 -8.85 -18.63 0.17
N GLU A 288 -8.69 -17.45 0.71
CA GLU A 288 -8.71 -16.22 -0.05
C GLU A 288 -7.34 -15.54 0.06
N LEU A 289 -6.81 -15.10 -1.06
CA LEU A 289 -5.57 -14.34 -1.11
C LEU A 289 -5.86 -12.86 -1.36
N ARG A 290 -5.12 -11.99 -0.67
CA ARG A 290 -5.19 -10.53 -0.85
C ARG A 290 -3.82 -9.92 -0.92
N ILE A 291 -3.50 -9.27 -2.04
CA ILE A 291 -2.27 -8.49 -2.16
C ILE A 291 -2.38 -7.27 -1.26
N SER A 292 -1.37 -7.06 -0.41
CA SER A 292 -1.31 -5.92 0.51
C SER A 292 -0.67 -4.69 -0.13
N ASN A 293 -1.03 -3.51 0.37
CA ASN A 293 -0.35 -2.26 0.05
C ASN A 293 1.03 -2.11 0.74
N THR A 294 1.46 -3.13 1.44
CA THR A 294 2.77 -3.25 2.11
C THR A 294 3.68 -4.29 1.46
N GLN A 295 3.47 -4.63 0.18
CA GLN A 295 4.28 -5.60 -0.59
C GLN A 295 4.19 -7.05 -0.06
N GLY A 296 3.12 -7.40 0.63
CA GLY A 296 2.87 -8.74 1.16
C GLY A 296 1.59 -9.34 0.60
N LEU A 297 1.29 -10.52 1.08
CA LEU A 297 0.12 -11.31 0.73
C LEU A 297 -0.59 -11.73 2.01
N PHE A 298 -1.87 -11.42 2.14
CA PHE A 298 -2.73 -12.02 3.17
C PHE A 298 -3.29 -13.33 2.64
N ILE A 299 -3.15 -14.38 3.43
CA ILE A 299 -3.79 -15.69 3.24
C ILE A 299 -4.91 -15.75 4.27
N ARG A 300 -6.16 -15.60 3.82
CA ARG A 300 -7.35 -15.41 4.66
C ARG A 300 -8.17 -16.69 4.74
N ASN A 301 -9.04 -16.75 5.73
CA ASN A 301 -9.94 -17.85 6.01
C ASN A 301 -9.23 -19.11 6.53
N LEU A 302 -8.04 -18.99 7.12
CA LEU A 302 -7.37 -20.07 7.80
C LEU A 302 -8.18 -20.52 9.03
N LYS A 303 -8.38 -21.83 9.19
CA LYS A 303 -8.96 -22.44 10.39
C LYS A 303 -7.93 -22.56 11.50
N GLY A 304 -8.30 -22.28 12.75
CA GLY A 304 -7.42 -22.45 13.90
C GLY A 304 -6.86 -23.86 13.99
N SER A 305 -7.68 -24.86 13.69
CA SER A 305 -7.27 -26.27 13.64
C SER A 305 -6.16 -26.59 12.62
N SER A 306 -5.93 -25.71 11.63
CA SER A 306 -4.90 -25.90 10.59
C SER A 306 -3.64 -25.05 10.83
N ILE A 307 -3.59 -24.19 11.84
CA ILE A 307 -2.50 -23.21 12.03
C ILE A 307 -1.16 -23.89 12.29
N GLU A 308 -1.11 -24.99 13.05
CA GLU A 308 0.15 -25.68 13.34
C GLU A 308 0.79 -26.28 12.08
N GLU A 309 0.00 -26.84 11.19
CA GLU A 309 0.50 -27.33 9.89
C GLU A 309 0.91 -26.16 8.98
N PHE A 310 0.10 -25.09 8.97
CA PHE A 310 0.35 -23.90 8.17
C PHE A 310 1.64 -23.17 8.56
N LYS A 311 2.00 -23.12 9.85
CA LYS A 311 3.28 -22.53 10.34
C LYS A 311 4.49 -23.16 9.64
N ASN A 312 4.49 -24.45 9.38
CA ASN A 312 5.58 -25.14 8.70
C ASN A 312 5.73 -24.67 7.24
N LEU A 313 4.62 -24.31 6.58
CA LEU A 313 4.63 -23.81 5.21
C LEU A 313 5.27 -22.42 5.12
N VAL A 314 5.05 -21.57 6.14
CA VAL A 314 5.46 -20.17 6.10
C VAL A 314 6.69 -19.85 6.97
N LYS A 315 7.35 -20.86 7.55
CA LYS A 315 8.45 -20.69 8.51
C LYS A 315 9.67 -19.92 8.00
N ASP A 316 9.87 -19.89 6.68
CA ASP A 316 11.02 -19.23 6.04
C ASP A 316 10.72 -17.79 5.60
N PHE A 317 9.47 -17.34 5.78
CA PHE A 317 9.07 -15.95 5.54
C PHE A 317 9.32 -15.07 6.76
N SER A 318 9.00 -13.77 6.63
CA SER A 318 9.27 -12.75 7.66
C SER A 318 8.73 -13.12 9.05
N LYS A 319 9.53 -12.85 10.08
CA LYS A 319 9.25 -13.21 11.48
C LYS A 319 9.14 -12.03 12.42
N ASN A 320 9.56 -10.84 11.97
CA ASN A 320 9.49 -9.62 12.76
C ASN A 320 9.21 -8.38 11.92
N GLU A 321 9.04 -7.22 12.56
CA GLU A 321 8.70 -5.97 11.88
C GLU A 321 9.81 -5.47 10.96
N LEU A 322 11.09 -5.67 11.29
CA LEU A 322 12.19 -5.30 10.40
C LEU A 322 12.15 -6.10 9.09
N GLU A 323 11.87 -7.41 9.16
CA GLU A 323 11.73 -8.26 7.98
C GLU A 323 10.49 -7.90 7.13
N ASN A 324 9.45 -7.31 7.75
CA ASN A 324 8.28 -6.75 7.07
C ASN A 324 8.53 -5.37 6.41
N SER A 325 9.77 -4.90 6.36
CA SER A 325 10.12 -3.60 5.80
C SER A 325 9.84 -3.49 4.30
N ILE A 326 9.51 -2.28 3.87
CA ILE A 326 9.04 -1.97 2.52
C ILE A 326 10.10 -1.17 1.77
N ALA A 327 10.53 -1.67 0.61
CA ALA A 327 11.39 -0.94 -0.30
C ALA A 327 10.70 -0.70 -1.65
N CYS A 328 10.89 0.47 -2.25
CA CYS A 328 10.40 0.69 -3.60
C CYS A 328 11.30 -0.02 -4.62
N ALA A 329 10.89 -0.08 -5.89
CA ALA A 329 11.64 -0.77 -6.96
C ALA A 329 13.08 -0.26 -7.19
N GLY A 330 13.47 0.89 -6.62
CA GLY A 330 14.84 1.41 -6.70
C GLY A 330 15.31 1.81 -8.11
N SER A 331 16.57 2.25 -8.20
CA SER A 331 17.17 2.77 -9.45
C SER A 331 17.46 1.69 -10.50
N THR A 332 17.54 0.43 -10.11
CA THR A 332 17.77 -0.70 -11.03
C THR A 332 16.56 -0.99 -11.93
N VAL A 333 15.35 -0.65 -11.48
CA VAL A 333 14.09 -0.90 -12.19
C VAL A 333 13.37 0.40 -12.56
N CYS A 334 13.49 1.44 -11.74
CA CYS A 334 12.75 2.69 -11.90
C CYS A 334 13.64 3.79 -12.50
N ASN A 335 13.28 4.29 -13.69
CA ASN A 335 14.00 5.40 -14.36
C ASN A 335 14.02 6.72 -13.56
N LEU A 336 13.19 6.86 -12.52
CA LEU A 336 13.16 8.01 -11.60
C LEU A 336 13.91 7.72 -10.29
N GLY A 337 14.40 6.49 -10.10
CA GLY A 337 15.13 6.08 -8.91
C GLY A 337 16.51 6.74 -8.87
N ILE A 338 16.92 7.24 -7.69
CA ILE A 338 18.26 7.81 -7.46
C ILE A 338 19.17 6.74 -6.84
N LEU A 339 18.66 6.01 -5.85
CA LEU A 339 19.36 4.92 -5.17
C LEU A 339 18.60 3.60 -5.31
N ASP A 340 19.32 2.49 -5.15
CA ASP A 340 18.75 1.14 -5.10
C ASP A 340 18.23 0.84 -3.70
N SER A 341 16.95 1.05 -3.47
CA SER A 341 16.31 0.79 -2.18
C SER A 341 16.13 -0.70 -1.87
N PRO A 342 15.87 -1.62 -2.83
CA PRO A 342 15.88 -3.05 -2.57
C PRO A 342 17.23 -3.57 -2.09
N ASP A 343 18.33 -3.09 -2.67
CA ASP A 343 19.68 -3.48 -2.27
C ASP A 343 20.00 -2.96 -0.86
N MET A 344 19.60 -1.74 -0.54
CA MET A 344 19.77 -1.19 0.80
C MET A 344 18.99 -2.01 1.84
N LEU A 345 17.75 -2.41 1.55
CA LEU A 345 17.00 -3.26 2.48
C LEU A 345 17.68 -4.62 2.67
N ARG A 346 18.15 -5.27 1.60
CA ARG A 346 18.94 -6.51 1.72
C ARG A 346 20.20 -6.32 2.57
N THR A 347 20.91 -5.21 2.37
CA THR A 347 22.11 -4.86 3.17
C THR A 347 21.77 -4.74 4.65
N ILE A 348 20.68 -4.06 5.00
CA ILE A 348 20.20 -3.94 6.38
C ILE A 348 19.83 -5.33 6.94
N LEU A 349 19.03 -6.11 6.25
CA LEU A 349 18.61 -7.43 6.72
C LEU A 349 19.81 -8.38 6.91
N ASN A 350 20.79 -8.34 6.01
CA ASN A 350 22.03 -9.10 6.15
C ASN A 350 22.86 -8.66 7.36
N HIS A 351 22.90 -7.36 7.67
CA HIS A 351 23.58 -6.82 8.86
C HIS A 351 22.98 -7.36 10.17
N PHE A 352 21.66 -7.58 10.19
CA PHE A 352 20.93 -8.08 11.35
C PHE A 352 20.74 -9.61 11.36
N LYS A 353 21.21 -10.34 10.35
CA LYS A 353 20.96 -11.78 10.19
C LYS A 353 21.30 -12.60 11.43
N ASP A 354 22.47 -12.30 12.05
CA ASP A 354 22.96 -12.98 13.24
C ASP A 354 22.70 -12.17 14.53
N LYS A 355 21.90 -11.10 14.45
CA LYS A 355 21.56 -10.17 15.54
C LYS A 355 20.04 -10.12 15.77
N LYS A 356 19.39 -11.29 15.78
CA LYS A 356 17.93 -11.38 15.85
C LYS A 356 17.34 -10.61 17.04
N GLU A 357 17.95 -10.76 18.23
CA GLU A 357 17.51 -10.04 19.43
C GLU A 357 17.50 -8.50 19.26
N LEU A 358 18.38 -7.94 18.42
CA LEU A 358 18.37 -6.51 18.12
C LEU A 358 17.32 -6.16 17.07
N SER A 359 17.19 -6.99 16.02
CA SER A 359 16.21 -6.73 14.96
C SER A 359 14.76 -6.71 15.48
N ASP A 360 14.45 -7.47 16.53
CA ASP A 360 13.12 -7.54 17.14
C ASP A 360 12.71 -6.23 17.85
N HIS A 361 13.65 -5.32 18.12
CA HIS A 361 13.37 -3.98 18.66
C HIS A 361 13.13 -2.91 17.59
N LEU A 362 13.47 -3.19 16.32
CA LEU A 362 13.30 -2.22 15.25
C LEU A 362 11.88 -2.26 14.66
N PRO A 363 11.30 -1.09 14.37
CA PRO A 363 10.05 -1.02 13.66
C PRO A 363 10.23 -1.33 12.17
N LYS A 364 9.13 -1.51 11.47
CA LYS A 364 9.07 -1.62 10.01
C LYS A 364 9.65 -0.38 9.35
N LEU A 365 10.62 -0.58 8.45
CA LEU A 365 11.21 0.49 7.66
C LEU A 365 10.42 0.72 6.37
N ARG A 366 10.42 1.97 5.90
CA ARG A 366 9.89 2.36 4.59
C ARG A 366 10.97 3.07 3.78
N ILE A 367 11.60 2.36 2.84
CA ILE A 367 12.77 2.84 2.11
C ILE A 367 12.40 3.17 0.66
N SER A 368 12.53 4.44 0.27
CA SER A 368 12.35 4.90 -1.11
C SER A 368 13.70 5.29 -1.72
N GLY A 369 13.95 4.90 -2.96
CA GLY A 369 15.16 5.27 -3.71
C GLY A 369 15.21 6.73 -4.16
N CYS A 370 14.15 7.52 -3.93
CA CYS A 370 14.05 8.94 -4.28
C CYS A 370 12.88 9.61 -3.52
N PRO A 371 12.69 10.95 -3.61
CA PRO A 371 11.62 11.66 -2.89
C PRO A 371 10.19 11.35 -3.36
N ASN A 372 9.99 10.50 -4.38
CA ASN A 372 8.64 10.16 -4.87
C ASN A 372 7.79 9.32 -3.91
N SER A 373 8.35 8.82 -2.81
CA SER A 373 7.63 8.13 -1.72
C SER A 373 6.81 6.92 -2.18
N CYS A 374 7.42 6.05 -3.00
CA CYS A 374 6.73 4.85 -3.47
C CYS A 374 6.56 3.79 -2.37
N SER A 375 7.49 3.72 -1.40
CA SER A 375 7.34 2.94 -0.15
C SER A 375 6.51 3.64 0.91
N ALA A 376 6.04 4.87 0.64
CA ALA A 376 5.29 5.70 1.59
C ALA A 376 6.10 6.08 2.86
N HIS A 377 7.36 6.48 2.72
CA HIS A 377 8.25 6.84 3.83
C HIS A 377 7.73 8.01 4.70
N HIS A 378 6.74 8.78 4.23
CA HIS A 378 6.12 9.84 5.02
C HIS A 378 5.13 9.35 6.08
N ILE A 379 4.79 8.05 6.07
CA ILE A 379 3.82 7.45 6.98
C ILE A 379 4.35 6.19 7.69
N GLY A 380 5.65 5.98 7.71
CA GLY A 380 6.30 4.91 8.47
C GLY A 380 6.83 5.42 9.80
N GLU A 381 6.97 4.57 10.79
CA GLU A 381 7.66 4.92 12.04
C GLU A 381 9.08 5.40 11.74
N LEU A 382 9.82 4.63 10.91
CA LEU A 382 11.10 5.00 10.32
C LEU A 382 10.99 4.98 8.79
N GLY A 383 11.06 6.16 8.18
CA GLY A 383 11.06 6.34 6.74
C GLY A 383 12.40 6.84 6.23
N PHE A 384 12.80 6.37 5.03
CA PHE A 384 14.04 6.79 4.39
C PHE A 384 13.81 7.09 2.92
N TRP A 385 14.43 8.14 2.38
CA TRP A 385 14.48 8.34 0.95
C TRP A 385 15.86 8.73 0.47
N GLY A 386 16.25 8.14 -0.66
CA GLY A 386 17.59 8.22 -1.23
C GLY A 386 17.81 9.46 -2.08
N LYS A 387 19.03 10.01 -1.95
CA LYS A 387 19.57 11.08 -2.78
C LYS A 387 21.09 10.93 -2.94
N LYS A 388 21.71 11.74 -3.77
CA LYS A 388 23.15 11.93 -3.81
C LYS A 388 23.50 13.29 -3.20
N LYS A 389 24.40 13.31 -2.23
CA LYS A 389 24.94 14.54 -1.62
C LYS A 389 26.46 14.56 -1.89
N ASN A 390 26.92 15.57 -2.59
CA ASN A 390 28.32 15.64 -3.04
C ASN A 390 28.81 14.38 -3.78
N GLY A 391 27.93 13.75 -4.56
CA GLY A 391 28.21 12.49 -5.24
C GLY A 391 28.01 11.21 -4.42
N GLU A 392 27.93 11.31 -3.10
CA GLU A 392 27.78 10.15 -2.20
C GLU A 392 26.32 9.74 -2.00
N PRO A 393 26.00 8.44 -2.06
CA PRO A 393 24.68 7.91 -1.72
C PRO A 393 24.33 8.26 -0.26
N THR A 394 23.16 8.89 -0.07
CA THR A 394 22.72 9.40 1.23
C THR A 394 21.23 9.18 1.37
N TYR A 395 20.77 8.82 2.56
CA TYR A 395 19.35 8.72 2.89
C TYR A 395 18.93 9.83 3.83
N THR A 396 17.81 10.46 3.52
CA THR A 396 17.13 11.37 4.44
C THR A 396 16.20 10.56 5.35
N LEU A 397 16.37 10.70 6.65
CA LEU A 397 15.52 10.10 7.69
C LEU A 397 14.25 10.91 7.86
N MET A 398 13.13 10.20 7.86
CA MET A 398 11.78 10.73 8.05
C MET A 398 11.14 10.05 9.27
N SER A 399 10.65 10.79 10.24
CA SER A 399 10.01 10.27 11.44
C SER A 399 9.08 11.29 12.10
N ARG A 400 8.49 10.95 13.25
CA ARG A 400 7.63 11.80 14.08
C ARG A 400 6.31 12.18 13.41
N GLY A 401 5.78 11.31 12.58
CA GLY A 401 4.39 11.41 12.15
C GLY A 401 3.45 10.89 13.22
N ASP A 402 2.21 11.33 13.16
CA ASP A 402 1.10 10.75 13.90
C ASP A 402 0.04 10.30 12.88
N PHE A 403 -0.29 9.03 12.88
CA PHE A 403 -1.14 8.42 11.85
C PHE A 403 -2.46 7.93 12.42
N LYS A 404 -2.73 8.20 13.70
CA LYS A 404 -3.93 7.78 14.42
C LYS A 404 -4.96 8.94 14.47
N GLY A 405 -6.23 8.59 14.54
CA GLY A 405 -7.33 9.54 14.69
C GLY A 405 -7.73 10.30 13.41
N GLU A 406 -8.60 11.27 13.54
CA GLU A 406 -9.19 12.01 12.41
C GLU A 406 -8.17 12.83 11.62
N SER A 407 -7.25 13.49 12.31
CA SER A 407 -6.17 14.29 11.70
C SER A 407 -4.86 13.52 11.80
N ILE A 408 -4.17 13.39 10.68
CA ILE A 408 -2.87 12.75 10.64
C ILE A 408 -1.76 13.79 10.52
N VAL A 409 -0.57 13.47 11.01
CA VAL A 409 0.64 14.27 10.83
C VAL A 409 1.66 13.44 10.07
N LEU A 410 2.06 13.93 8.90
CA LEU A 410 3.08 13.25 8.09
C LEU A 410 4.47 13.41 8.71
N ASN A 411 5.33 12.40 8.51
CA ASN A 411 6.72 12.45 8.94
C ASN A 411 7.43 13.71 8.48
N LYS A 412 8.29 14.24 9.35
CA LYS A 412 9.21 15.33 9.07
C LYS A 412 10.60 14.79 8.77
N SER A 413 11.39 15.55 8.02
CA SER A 413 12.82 15.26 7.84
C SER A 413 13.55 15.54 9.15
N ILE A 414 14.27 14.55 9.66
CA ILE A 414 15.05 14.63 10.90
C ILE A 414 16.50 14.99 10.56
N GLY A 415 17.04 14.41 9.49
CA GLY A 415 18.42 14.61 9.08
C GLY A 415 18.83 13.61 8.00
N GLU A 416 20.10 13.44 7.81
CA GLU A 416 20.68 12.65 6.72
C GLU A 416 21.72 11.67 7.28
N VAL A 417 21.81 10.49 6.65
CA VAL A 417 22.82 9.47 6.93
C VAL A 417 23.39 8.95 5.61
N LYS A 418 24.72 8.83 5.50
CA LYS A 418 25.34 8.19 4.32
C LYS A 418 24.88 6.73 4.23
N ALA A 419 24.62 6.25 3.02
CA ALA A 419 24.11 4.89 2.79
C ALA A 419 24.97 3.81 3.47
N ILE A 420 26.29 3.97 3.45
CA ILE A 420 27.24 3.02 4.04
C ILE A 420 27.08 2.87 5.56
N PHE A 421 26.60 3.91 6.25
CA PHE A 421 26.42 3.91 7.70
C PHE A 421 25.00 3.57 8.14
N LEU A 422 24.04 3.45 7.23
CA LEU A 422 22.64 3.22 7.58
C LEU A 422 22.43 1.94 8.41
N PRO A 423 23.06 0.77 8.11
CA PRO A 423 22.92 -0.41 8.95
C PRO A 423 23.41 -0.20 10.39
N ASN A 424 24.56 0.47 10.59
CA ASN A 424 25.12 0.77 11.91
C ASN A 424 24.25 1.78 12.67
N PHE A 425 23.72 2.79 11.99
CA PHE A 425 22.77 3.74 12.58
C PHE A 425 21.51 3.04 13.11
N LEU A 426 20.98 2.07 12.37
CA LEU A 426 19.84 1.25 12.82
C LEU A 426 20.23 0.33 13.99
N GLU A 427 21.46 -0.19 14.00
CA GLU A 427 21.95 -1.00 15.11
C GLU A 427 22.02 -0.19 16.41
N ASP A 428 22.52 1.04 16.36
CA ASP A 428 22.55 1.93 17.52
C ASP A 428 21.13 2.24 18.06
N ILE A 429 20.14 2.40 17.15
CA ILE A 429 18.74 2.53 17.56
C ILE A 429 18.28 1.26 18.28
N ALA A 430 18.53 0.09 17.69
CA ALA A 430 18.11 -1.19 18.27
C ALA A 430 18.76 -1.46 19.64
N LEU A 431 20.05 -1.15 19.79
CA LEU A 431 20.77 -1.25 21.07
C LEU A 431 20.14 -0.36 22.14
N THR A 432 19.85 0.88 21.79
CA THR A 432 19.20 1.82 22.72
C THR A 432 17.83 1.32 23.15
N LEU A 433 16.98 0.90 22.19
CA LEU A 433 15.65 0.38 22.49
C LEU A 433 15.67 -0.89 23.34
N LYS A 434 16.63 -1.79 23.09
CA LYS A 434 16.87 -3.00 23.88
C LYS A 434 17.26 -2.64 25.31
N GLU A 435 18.16 -1.68 25.50
CA GLU A 435 18.64 -1.23 26.81
C GLU A 435 17.52 -0.63 27.65
N VAL A 436 16.67 0.22 27.03
CA VAL A 436 15.56 0.88 27.74
C VAL A 436 14.30 0.02 27.83
N GLN A 437 14.24 -1.12 27.13
CA GLN A 437 13.08 -2.04 27.08
C GLN A 437 11.78 -1.34 26.68
N LYS A 438 11.83 -0.44 25.69
CA LYS A 438 10.68 0.29 25.16
C LYS A 438 10.53 0.04 23.66
N SER A 439 9.29 0.17 23.19
CA SER A 439 9.03 0.24 21.76
C SER A 439 9.61 1.54 21.16
N TYR A 440 9.83 1.54 19.86
CA TYR A 440 10.29 2.73 19.14
C TYR A 440 9.32 3.92 19.34
N GLU A 441 8.01 3.68 19.22
CA GLU A 441 6.99 4.73 19.37
C GLU A 441 6.99 5.37 20.76
N GLU A 442 7.10 4.56 21.81
CA GLU A 442 7.19 5.05 23.19
C GLU A 442 8.45 5.87 23.42
N TYR A 443 9.61 5.34 23.01
CA TYR A 443 10.88 5.99 23.29
C TYR A 443 11.04 7.33 22.55
N ILE A 444 10.59 7.43 21.29
CA ILE A 444 10.65 8.69 20.52
C ILE A 444 9.75 9.77 21.11
N LYS A 445 8.63 9.41 21.74
CA LYS A 445 7.76 10.38 22.43
C LYS A 445 8.43 10.94 23.69
N GLU A 446 9.15 10.10 24.43
CA GLU A 446 9.87 10.50 25.65
C GLU A 446 11.20 11.23 25.37
N SER A 447 11.88 10.86 24.30
CA SER A 447 13.20 11.35 23.91
C SER A 447 13.15 11.98 22.50
N PRO A 448 12.52 13.12 22.34
CA PRO A 448 12.23 13.67 21.01
C PRO A 448 13.47 14.09 20.21
N ASN A 449 14.63 14.31 20.84
CA ASN A 449 15.88 14.70 20.17
C ASN A 449 16.81 13.52 19.89
N PHE A 450 16.44 12.31 20.31
CA PHE A 450 17.29 11.12 20.20
C PHE A 450 17.84 10.88 18.79
N LEU A 451 17.00 10.98 17.77
CA LEU A 451 17.41 10.71 16.39
C LEU A 451 18.41 11.74 15.87
N GLU A 452 18.26 13.02 16.20
CA GLU A 452 19.21 14.09 15.82
C GLU A 452 20.54 13.92 16.54
N GLU A 453 20.53 13.61 17.84
CA GLU A 453 21.73 13.34 18.63
C GLU A 453 22.49 12.14 18.07
N LEU A 454 21.78 11.06 17.74
CA LEU A 454 22.36 9.87 17.13
C LEU A 454 22.94 10.18 15.74
N LEU A 455 22.20 10.90 14.87
CA LEU A 455 22.67 11.29 13.54
C LEU A 455 23.93 12.13 13.58
N SER A 456 24.14 12.93 14.65
CA SER A 456 25.34 13.75 14.78
C SER A 456 26.64 12.90 14.83
N LYS A 457 26.57 11.65 15.29
CA LYS A 457 27.72 10.70 15.33
C LYS A 457 28.09 10.23 13.90
N TYR A 458 27.19 10.28 12.95
CA TYR A 458 27.35 9.77 11.58
C TYR A 458 27.58 10.87 10.54
N ASN A 459 27.56 12.15 10.94
CA ASN A 459 27.73 13.31 10.06
C ASN A 459 29.10 14.00 10.20
N ASN A 460 29.97 13.46 11.05
CA ASN A 460 31.37 13.94 11.26
C ASN A 460 32.36 13.29 10.30
#